data_1ae304ca7e6409819206ec26e3f73f45
#
_entry.id   1ae304ca7e6409819206ec26e3f73f45
#
_cell.length_a   1.000
_cell.length_b   1.000
_cell.length_c   1.000
_cell.angle_alpha   90.00
_cell.angle_beta   90.00
_cell.angle_gamma   90.00
#
_symmetry.space_group_name_H-M   'P 1'
#
loop_
_entity.id
_entity.type
_entity.pdbx_description
1 polymer ?
#
loop_
_entity_poly.entity_id
_entity_poly.type
_entity_poly.pdbx_seq_one_letter_code
_entity_poly.pdbx_strand_id
1 'polypeptide(L)'
;LDLDDAILEELDVVVASVHSGFRQEGEQLTMRLVRAIEHPHVDIIGHPTGRILGERAAYDVDIDRVIEAAVRCGTALEINASPWRLDLQDTLARRAAEAGVMLAVNTDAHDTGELASHMRFGVAVARRAWLGPGQVLNTKPLDDLLAWLARRR
;
A
#
# COMPACT_ATOMS: atom_id res chain seq x y z
N LEU A 1 11.25 5.91 9.05
CA LEU A 1 10.59 6.94 8.24
C LEU A 1 11.53 8.13 8.10
N ASP A 2 11.33 8.95 7.07
CA ASP A 2 12.21 10.09 6.78
C ASP A 2 11.74 11.39 7.46
N LEU A 3 10.50 11.42 7.96
CA LEU A 3 9.92 12.53 8.70
C LEU A 3 9.79 12.20 10.19
N ASP A 4 9.92 13.22 11.03
CA ASP A 4 9.72 13.11 12.48
C ASP A 4 8.24 12.91 12.83
N ASP A 5 7.98 12.23 13.95
CA ASP A 5 6.62 11.90 14.40
C ASP A 5 5.73 13.15 14.55
N ALA A 6 6.29 14.27 15.01
CA ALA A 6 5.57 15.54 15.15
C ALA A 6 5.00 16.06 13.82
N ILE A 7 5.69 15.78 12.69
CA ILE A 7 5.21 16.15 11.36
C ILE A 7 4.16 15.13 10.89
N LEU A 8 4.41 13.84 11.13
CA LEU A 8 3.50 12.77 10.73
C LEU A 8 2.14 12.89 11.46
N GLU A 9 2.13 13.35 12.70
CA GLU A 9 0.91 13.56 13.49
C GLU A 9 0.01 14.66 12.91
N GLU A 10 0.57 15.65 12.23
CA GLU A 10 -0.18 16.75 11.59
C GLU A 10 -0.83 16.34 10.26
N LEU A 11 -0.47 15.18 9.69
CA LEU A 11 -0.98 14.73 8.40
C LEU A 11 -2.27 13.92 8.56
N ASP A 12 -3.25 14.17 7.68
CA ASP A 12 -4.51 13.41 7.66
C ASP A 12 -4.29 11.96 7.21
N VAL A 13 -3.37 11.73 6.25
CA VAL A 13 -3.04 10.40 5.71
C VAL A 13 -1.53 10.29 5.45
N VAL A 14 -0.93 9.21 5.90
CA VAL A 14 0.49 8.92 5.67
C VAL A 14 0.65 7.65 4.84
N VAL A 15 1.27 7.79 3.68
CA VAL A 15 1.68 6.67 2.82
C VAL A 15 3.20 6.48 2.95
N ALA A 16 3.62 5.35 3.51
CA ALA A 16 5.03 5.00 3.63
C ALA A 16 5.45 4.01 2.54
N SER A 17 6.64 4.20 1.97
CA SER A 17 7.17 3.32 0.92
C SER A 17 8.69 3.19 0.98
N VAL A 18 9.22 2.13 0.38
CA VAL A 18 10.67 1.91 0.29
C VAL A 18 11.21 2.59 -0.96
N HIS A 19 12.03 3.65 -0.77
CA HIS A 19 12.68 4.38 -1.87
C HIS A 19 14.21 4.25 -1.89
N SER A 20 14.78 3.54 -0.92
CA SER A 20 16.24 3.34 -0.81
C SER A 20 16.58 1.96 -0.26
N GLY A 21 17.83 1.53 -0.45
CA GLY A 21 18.30 0.26 0.12
C GLY A 21 17.66 -0.98 -0.53
N PHE A 22 17.32 -0.92 -1.81
CA PHE A 22 16.64 -1.99 -2.56
C PHE A 22 17.42 -3.31 -2.65
N ARG A 23 18.72 -3.29 -2.34
CA ARG A 23 19.63 -4.47 -2.38
C ARG A 23 19.86 -5.09 -1.00
N GLN A 24 19.11 -4.64 0.01
CA GLN A 24 19.17 -5.27 1.33
C GLN A 24 18.63 -6.71 1.25
N GLU A 25 19.08 -7.56 2.18
CA GLU A 25 18.56 -8.92 2.32
C GLU A 25 17.05 -8.91 2.60
N GLY A 26 16.34 -9.92 2.14
CA GLY A 26 14.88 -10.02 2.24
C GLY A 26 14.36 -9.85 3.65
N GLU A 27 15.05 -10.43 4.65
CA GLU A 27 14.67 -10.26 6.06
C GLU A 27 14.76 -8.79 6.51
N GLN A 28 15.79 -8.07 6.09
CA GLN A 28 15.94 -6.65 6.44
C GLN A 28 14.84 -5.79 5.80
N LEU A 29 14.51 -6.05 4.54
CA LEU A 29 13.41 -5.35 3.84
C LEU A 29 12.06 -5.68 4.45
N THR A 30 11.82 -6.95 4.79
CA THR A 30 10.61 -7.40 5.51
C THR A 30 10.47 -6.65 6.83
N MET A 31 11.53 -6.61 7.64
CA MET A 31 11.51 -5.90 8.93
C MET A 31 11.31 -4.39 8.77
N ARG A 32 11.83 -3.77 7.71
CA ARG A 32 11.58 -2.34 7.44
C ARG A 32 10.11 -2.07 7.15
N LEU A 33 9.46 -2.90 6.33
CA LEU A 33 8.04 -2.80 6.05
C LEU A 33 7.20 -3.04 7.30
N VAL A 34 7.51 -4.09 8.07
CA VAL A 34 6.80 -4.39 9.32
C VAL A 34 6.90 -3.23 10.30
N ARG A 35 8.09 -2.66 10.51
CA ARG A 35 8.27 -1.48 11.38
C ARG A 35 7.49 -0.25 10.88
N ALA A 36 7.41 -0.04 9.56
CA ALA A 36 6.60 1.03 9.00
C ALA A 36 5.10 0.78 9.23
N ILE A 37 4.64 -0.46 9.07
CA ILE A 37 3.26 -0.89 9.34
C ILE A 37 2.89 -0.69 10.82
N GLU A 38 3.81 -1.00 11.73
CA GLU A 38 3.63 -0.88 13.18
C GLU A 38 3.68 0.57 13.68
N HIS A 39 4.11 1.50 12.82
CA HIS A 39 4.18 2.91 13.20
C HIS A 39 2.78 3.53 13.32
N PRO A 40 2.44 4.23 14.41
CA PRO A 40 1.07 4.71 14.68
C PRO A 40 0.55 5.69 13.62
N HIS A 41 1.42 6.46 12.99
CA HIS A 41 1.05 7.47 12.00
C HIS A 41 1.05 6.97 10.55
N VAL A 42 1.44 5.71 10.28
CA VAL A 42 1.45 5.16 8.91
C VAL A 42 0.13 4.47 8.60
N ASP A 43 -0.61 4.99 7.64
CA ASP A 43 -1.93 4.47 7.25
C ASP A 43 -1.86 3.47 6.09
N ILE A 44 -0.96 3.69 5.14
CA ILE A 44 -0.86 2.90 3.91
C ILE A 44 0.60 2.57 3.62
N ILE A 45 0.88 1.35 3.16
CA ILE A 45 2.17 1.01 2.56
C ILE A 45 2.06 1.09 1.04
N GLY A 46 2.81 2.02 0.46
CA GLY A 46 2.89 2.23 -0.99
C GLY A 46 3.78 1.19 -1.68
N HIS A 47 3.39 0.74 -2.88
CA HIS A 47 4.08 -0.24 -3.74
C HIS A 47 4.89 -1.29 -2.94
N PRO A 48 4.22 -2.16 -2.17
CA PRO A 48 4.85 -2.96 -1.11
C PRO A 48 5.94 -3.94 -1.57
N THR A 49 5.89 -4.38 -2.84
CA THR A 49 6.92 -5.28 -3.39
C THR A 49 8.02 -4.54 -4.15
N GLY A 50 7.84 -3.24 -4.41
CA GLY A 50 8.80 -2.37 -5.07
C GLY A 50 9.18 -2.77 -6.49
N ARG A 51 8.40 -3.65 -7.14
CA ARG A 51 8.68 -4.07 -8.51
C ARG A 51 8.51 -2.91 -9.51
N ILE A 52 9.29 -2.96 -10.57
CA ILE A 52 9.11 -2.13 -11.78
C ILE A 52 9.15 -3.08 -12.97
N LEU A 53 8.03 -3.16 -13.69
CA LEU A 53 7.85 -4.10 -14.80
C LEU A 53 8.88 -3.85 -15.90
N GLY A 54 9.59 -4.90 -16.30
CA GLY A 54 10.64 -4.82 -17.31
C GLY A 54 11.98 -4.26 -16.81
N GLU A 55 12.07 -3.74 -15.57
CA GLU A 55 13.28 -3.10 -15.04
C GLU A 55 13.78 -3.75 -13.73
N ARG A 56 12.88 -3.94 -12.77
CA ARG A 56 13.23 -4.46 -11.44
C ARG A 56 12.23 -5.48 -10.94
N ALA A 57 12.72 -6.66 -10.57
CA ALA A 57 11.90 -7.66 -9.90
C ALA A 57 11.38 -7.15 -8.54
N ALA A 58 10.33 -7.78 -8.02
CA ALA A 58 9.88 -7.57 -6.66
C ALA A 58 11.04 -7.80 -5.67
N TYR A 59 11.02 -7.08 -4.56
CA TYR A 59 11.95 -7.34 -3.45
C TYR A 59 11.75 -8.77 -2.93
N ASP A 60 12.79 -9.33 -2.37
CA ASP A 60 12.73 -10.62 -1.67
C ASP A 60 12.17 -10.42 -0.25
N VAL A 61 10.93 -9.92 -0.17
CA VAL A 61 10.23 -9.73 1.11
C VAL A 61 9.31 -10.90 1.42
N ASP A 62 9.23 -11.26 2.68
CA ASP A 62 8.22 -12.17 3.18
C ASP A 62 6.86 -11.46 3.22
N ILE A 63 6.13 -11.57 2.11
CA ILE A 63 4.85 -10.87 1.94
C ILE A 63 3.78 -11.38 2.93
N ASP A 64 3.88 -12.61 3.42
CA ASP A 64 2.94 -13.14 4.39
C ASP A 64 3.10 -12.43 5.74
N ARG A 65 4.32 -12.22 6.19
CA ARG A 65 4.60 -11.42 7.39
C ARG A 65 4.15 -9.96 7.24
N VAL A 66 4.29 -9.39 6.05
CA VAL A 66 3.79 -8.02 5.74
C VAL A 66 2.26 -7.99 5.85
N ILE A 67 1.55 -8.97 5.27
CA ILE A 67 0.10 -9.08 5.35
C ILE A 67 -0.35 -9.28 6.80
N GLU A 68 0.29 -10.18 7.55
CA GLU A 68 -0.03 -10.41 8.97
C GLU A 68 0.14 -9.14 9.81
N ALA A 69 1.22 -8.41 9.61
CA ALA A 69 1.45 -7.12 10.29
C ALA A 69 0.37 -6.09 9.90
N ALA A 70 0.02 -6.00 8.62
CA ALA A 70 -1.02 -5.10 8.13
C ALA A 70 -2.39 -5.40 8.74
N VAL A 71 -2.76 -6.68 8.85
CA VAL A 71 -3.99 -7.11 9.56
C VAL A 71 -3.97 -6.69 11.02
N ARG A 72 -2.89 -7.01 11.71
CA ARG A 72 -2.73 -6.73 13.16
C ARG A 72 -2.81 -5.25 13.47
N CYS A 73 -2.19 -4.41 12.62
CA CYS A 73 -2.12 -2.97 12.82
C CYS A 73 -3.26 -2.20 12.14
N GLY A 74 -4.06 -2.84 11.27
CA GLY A 74 -5.09 -2.19 10.48
C GLY A 74 -4.52 -1.27 9.39
N THR A 75 -3.25 -1.43 8.99
CA THR A 75 -2.60 -0.67 7.91
C THR A 75 -3.09 -1.18 6.56
N ALA A 76 -3.40 -0.27 5.64
CA ALA A 76 -3.74 -0.66 4.27
C ALA A 76 -2.50 -0.95 3.43
N LEU A 77 -2.67 -1.79 2.40
CA LEU A 77 -1.65 -2.01 1.37
C LEU A 77 -2.11 -1.39 0.06
N GLU A 78 -1.16 -0.83 -0.67
CA GLU A 78 -1.44 -0.16 -1.94
C GLU A 78 -1.58 -1.17 -3.10
N ILE A 79 -2.52 -0.88 -4.00
CA ILE A 79 -2.49 -1.29 -5.40
C ILE A 79 -2.02 -0.07 -6.17
N ASN A 80 -0.72 0.06 -6.41
CA ASN A 80 -0.14 1.10 -7.22
C ASN A 80 -0.55 0.90 -8.68
N ALA A 81 -1.28 1.85 -9.21
CA ALA A 81 -1.90 1.78 -10.52
C ALA A 81 -0.98 2.22 -11.68
N SER A 82 0.24 2.68 -11.38
CA SER A 82 1.23 2.97 -12.42
C SER A 82 1.42 1.75 -13.32
N PRO A 83 1.31 1.88 -14.65
CA PRO A 83 1.49 0.76 -15.57
C PRO A 83 2.88 0.14 -15.51
N TRP A 84 3.83 0.88 -14.95
CA TRP A 84 5.19 0.39 -14.72
C TRP A 84 5.35 -0.44 -13.45
N ARG A 85 4.35 -0.41 -12.53
CA ARG A 85 4.40 -1.13 -11.25
C ARG A 85 3.32 -2.19 -11.12
N LEU A 86 2.04 -1.79 -11.12
CA LEU A 86 0.88 -2.64 -10.80
C LEU A 86 1.11 -3.43 -9.49
N ASP A 87 1.48 -2.73 -8.43
CA ASP A 87 1.98 -3.28 -7.16
C ASP A 87 1.09 -2.85 -5.96
N LEU A 88 0.40 -3.74 -5.29
CA LEU A 88 0.42 -5.19 -5.37
C LEU A 88 -0.20 -5.72 -6.68
N GLN A 89 0.35 -6.84 -7.16
CA GLN A 89 -0.30 -7.60 -8.23
C GLN A 89 -1.60 -8.27 -7.72
N ASP A 90 -2.46 -8.65 -8.65
CA ASP A 90 -3.80 -9.18 -8.38
C ASP A 90 -3.84 -10.36 -7.39
N THR A 91 -2.93 -11.32 -7.52
CA THR A 91 -2.86 -12.49 -6.64
C THR A 91 -2.49 -12.12 -5.20
N LEU A 92 -1.57 -11.18 -5.01
CA LEU A 92 -1.18 -10.70 -3.67
C LEU A 92 -2.23 -9.76 -3.07
N ALA A 93 -2.84 -8.90 -3.88
CA ALA A 93 -3.95 -8.05 -3.47
C ALA A 93 -5.15 -8.88 -2.99
N ARG A 94 -5.45 -9.98 -3.69
CA ARG A 94 -6.48 -10.95 -3.29
C ARG A 94 -6.14 -11.58 -1.94
N ARG A 95 -4.92 -12.11 -1.77
CA ARG A 95 -4.48 -12.72 -0.50
C ARG A 95 -4.58 -11.74 0.67
N ALA A 96 -4.12 -10.50 0.47
CA ALA A 96 -4.22 -9.45 1.48
C ALA A 96 -5.68 -9.17 1.86
N ALA A 97 -6.58 -9.05 0.89
CA ALA A 97 -7.99 -8.82 1.13
C ALA A 97 -8.69 -10.01 1.82
N GLU A 98 -8.37 -11.25 1.43
CA GLU A 98 -8.89 -12.47 2.07
C GLU A 98 -8.41 -12.59 3.53
N ALA A 99 -7.22 -12.07 3.85
CA ALA A 99 -6.71 -11.96 5.21
C ALA A 99 -7.35 -10.82 6.03
N GLY A 100 -8.07 -9.90 5.39
CA GLY A 100 -8.75 -8.77 6.06
C GLY A 100 -8.04 -7.42 5.93
N VAL A 101 -6.98 -7.31 5.10
CA VAL A 101 -6.31 -6.04 4.83
C VAL A 101 -7.16 -5.18 3.90
N MET A 102 -7.32 -3.89 4.23
CA MET A 102 -7.88 -2.91 3.31
C MET A 102 -6.88 -2.56 2.21
N LEU A 103 -7.35 -2.41 0.97
CA LEU A 103 -6.53 -2.01 -0.16
C LEU A 103 -6.79 -0.54 -0.52
N ALA A 104 -5.72 0.19 -0.88
CA ALA A 104 -5.81 1.55 -1.41
C ALA A 104 -5.34 1.55 -2.87
N VAL A 105 -6.16 2.04 -3.79
CA VAL A 105 -5.79 2.13 -5.21
C VAL A 105 -5.28 3.54 -5.49
N ASN A 106 -3.97 3.69 -5.71
CA ASN A 106 -3.33 4.97 -5.97
C ASN A 106 -2.59 4.95 -7.31
N THR A 107 -2.50 6.10 -7.95
CA THR A 107 -1.97 6.21 -9.32
C THR A 107 -0.46 6.32 -9.41
N ASP A 108 0.21 6.76 -8.33
CA ASP A 108 1.63 7.14 -8.35
C ASP A 108 1.94 8.15 -9.47
N ALA A 109 0.94 9.01 -9.76
CA ALA A 109 1.01 9.98 -10.85
C ALA A 109 1.96 11.12 -10.51
N HIS A 110 2.80 11.51 -11.47
CA HIS A 110 3.75 12.60 -11.36
C HIS A 110 3.34 13.82 -12.24
N ASP A 111 2.25 13.66 -13.00
CA ASP A 111 1.56 14.77 -13.68
C ASP A 111 0.04 14.54 -13.70
N THR A 112 -0.71 15.61 -14.03
CA THR A 112 -2.19 15.58 -14.00
C THR A 112 -2.79 14.66 -15.06
N GLY A 113 -2.12 14.42 -16.19
CA GLY A 113 -2.58 13.53 -17.27
C GLY A 113 -2.53 12.06 -16.87
N GLU A 114 -1.65 11.70 -15.92
CA GLU A 114 -1.50 10.33 -15.43
C GLU A 114 -2.61 9.91 -14.46
N LEU A 115 -3.25 10.85 -13.76
CA LEU A 115 -4.27 10.55 -12.76
C LEU A 115 -5.37 9.63 -13.29
N ALA A 116 -6.08 10.05 -14.34
CA ALA A 116 -7.15 9.25 -14.91
C ALA A 116 -6.63 8.05 -15.71
N SER A 117 -5.52 8.23 -16.45
CA SER A 117 -4.96 7.19 -17.29
C SER A 117 -4.39 6.01 -16.51
N HIS A 118 -3.77 6.27 -15.34
CA HIS A 118 -3.24 5.20 -14.48
C HIS A 118 -4.35 4.54 -13.66
N MET A 119 -5.32 5.28 -13.14
CA MET A 119 -6.38 4.73 -12.29
C MET A 119 -7.08 3.52 -12.92
N ARG A 120 -7.31 3.52 -14.23
CA ARG A 120 -7.92 2.40 -14.93
C ARG A 120 -7.16 1.07 -14.76
N PHE A 121 -5.84 1.13 -14.67
CA PHE A 121 -5.01 -0.06 -14.47
C PHE A 121 -5.13 -0.58 -13.03
N GLY A 122 -5.13 0.31 -12.03
CA GLY A 122 -5.35 -0.07 -10.64
C GLY A 122 -6.73 -0.71 -10.43
N VAL A 123 -7.78 -0.12 -11.02
CA VAL A 123 -9.12 -0.71 -11.01
C VAL A 123 -9.14 -2.08 -11.70
N ALA A 124 -8.41 -2.25 -12.81
CA ALA A 124 -8.31 -3.55 -13.48
C ALA A 124 -7.63 -4.59 -12.59
N VAL A 125 -6.55 -4.23 -11.88
CA VAL A 125 -5.89 -5.11 -10.91
C VAL A 125 -6.84 -5.47 -9.77
N ALA A 126 -7.53 -4.49 -9.18
CA ALA A 126 -8.51 -4.73 -8.11
C ALA A 126 -9.63 -5.68 -8.55
N ARG A 127 -10.17 -5.52 -9.77
CA ARG A 127 -11.18 -6.42 -10.35
C ARG A 127 -10.64 -7.82 -10.58
N ARG A 128 -9.41 -7.98 -11.06
CA ARG A 128 -8.76 -9.29 -11.22
C ARG A 128 -8.49 -9.97 -9.88
N ALA A 129 -8.25 -9.19 -8.83
CA ALA A 129 -8.12 -9.65 -7.46
C ALA A 129 -9.48 -10.00 -6.82
N TRP A 130 -10.60 -9.84 -7.53
CA TRP A 130 -11.98 -10.06 -7.05
C TRP A 130 -12.36 -9.18 -5.87
N LEU A 131 -11.78 -7.98 -5.78
CA LEU A 131 -12.10 -7.05 -4.71
C LEU A 131 -13.47 -6.40 -4.91
N GLY A 132 -14.24 -6.36 -3.84
CA GLY A 132 -15.47 -5.58 -3.77
C GLY A 132 -15.23 -4.20 -3.13
N PRO A 133 -16.23 -3.29 -3.20
CA PRO A 133 -16.12 -1.95 -2.59
C PRO A 133 -15.77 -1.98 -1.09
N GLY A 134 -16.23 -2.99 -0.35
CA GLY A 134 -15.94 -3.12 1.09
C GLY A 134 -14.47 -3.33 1.44
N GLN A 135 -13.64 -3.70 0.46
CA GLN A 135 -12.21 -4.02 0.63
C GLN A 135 -11.29 -2.91 0.12
N VAL A 136 -11.84 -1.85 -0.48
CA VAL A 136 -11.08 -0.76 -1.12
C VAL A 136 -11.36 0.56 -0.42
N LEU A 137 -10.32 1.22 0.11
CA LEU A 137 -10.45 2.50 0.84
C LEU A 137 -11.06 3.60 -0.02
N ASN A 138 -10.67 3.70 -1.28
CA ASN A 138 -11.13 4.75 -2.21
C ASN A 138 -12.63 4.72 -2.47
N THR A 139 -13.34 3.66 -2.12
CA THR A 139 -14.80 3.55 -2.31
C THR A 139 -15.58 3.97 -1.08
N LYS A 140 -14.91 4.24 0.05
CA LYS A 140 -15.58 4.65 1.28
C LYS A 140 -16.08 6.09 1.18
N PRO A 141 -17.27 6.38 1.71
CA PRO A 141 -17.68 7.75 2.02
C PRO A 141 -16.65 8.43 2.93
N LEU A 142 -16.57 9.77 2.87
CA LEU A 142 -15.59 10.54 3.64
C LEU A 142 -15.63 10.22 5.13
N ASP A 143 -16.82 10.19 5.73
CA ASP A 143 -16.99 9.94 7.16
C ASP A 143 -16.47 8.55 7.56
N ASP A 144 -16.70 7.53 6.72
CA ASP A 144 -16.22 6.17 6.94
C ASP A 144 -14.70 6.08 6.79
N LEU A 145 -14.12 6.84 5.85
CA LEU A 145 -12.66 6.92 5.68
C LEU A 145 -12.03 7.59 6.90
N LEU A 146 -12.57 8.72 7.36
CA LEU A 146 -12.09 9.43 8.55
C LEU A 146 -12.21 8.55 9.80
N ALA A 147 -13.32 7.82 9.96
CA ALA A 147 -13.48 6.87 11.04
C ALA A 147 -12.47 5.72 10.97
N TRP A 148 -12.12 5.26 9.78
CA TRP A 148 -11.10 4.23 9.59
C TRP A 148 -9.71 4.74 9.97
N LEU A 149 -9.34 5.95 9.54
CA LEU A 149 -8.08 6.61 9.90
C LEU A 149 -7.96 6.83 11.42
N ALA A 150 -9.03 7.29 12.07
CA ALA A 150 -9.06 7.55 13.52
C ALA A 150 -8.86 6.30 14.40
N ARG A 151 -9.08 5.09 13.88
CA ARG A 151 -8.88 3.84 14.65
C ARG A 151 -7.41 3.52 14.91
N ARG A 152 -6.50 4.18 14.23
CA ARG A 152 -5.06 3.92 14.27
C ARG A 152 -4.27 4.94 15.10
N ARG A 153 -4.91 6.05 15.43
CA ARG A 153 -4.32 7.19 16.16
C ARG A 153 -4.69 7.22 17.63
#